data_f3fcc6ac1a4848b02731e6b13d72ae0b
#
_entry.id   f3fcc6ac1a4848b02731e6b13d72ae0b
#
_cell.length_a   1.000
_cell.length_b   1.000
_cell.length_c   1.000
_cell.angle_alpha   90.00
_cell.angle_beta   90.00
_cell.angle_gamma   90.00
#
_symmetry.space_group_name_H-M   'P 1'
#
loop_
_entity.id
_entity.type
_entity.pdbx_description
1 polymer ?
#
loop_
_entity_poly.entity_id
_entity_poly.type
_entity_poly.pdbx_seq_one_letter_code
_entity_poly.pdbx_strand_id
1 'polypeptide(L)'
;MADLKDIEEVTITTPFGDPSDSIRIGSLEGARVAFLARHGRSHSLLPTEIPFRANIYALKALGVKYLLSASAVGSLQPQIAPLDMVVPNQFIDRTRHRIDTFFGNGIVAHISFANPVCDRLAQLLAASAR
;
A
#
# COMPACT_ATOMS: atom_id res chain seq x y z
N MET A 1 6.96 -7.89 -14.56
CA MET A 1 7.19 -8.81 -13.42
C MET A 1 7.56 -10.18 -14.02
N ALA A 2 8.75 -10.24 -14.61
CA ALA A 2 9.21 -11.44 -15.36
C ALA A 2 9.47 -12.66 -14.46
N ASP A 3 9.69 -12.45 -13.16
CA ASP A 3 10.14 -13.51 -12.24
C ASP A 3 9.03 -14.02 -11.30
N LEU A 4 7.81 -13.51 -11.43
CA LEU A 4 6.67 -13.98 -10.63
C LEU A 4 6.13 -15.28 -11.23
N LYS A 5 6.10 -16.34 -10.43
CA LYS A 5 5.63 -17.68 -10.80
C LYS A 5 4.27 -17.98 -10.16
N ASP A 6 3.56 -18.96 -10.71
CA ASP A 6 2.29 -19.45 -10.16
C ASP A 6 1.28 -18.34 -9.93
N ILE A 7 1.11 -17.48 -10.94
CA ILE A 7 0.26 -16.29 -10.83
C ILE A 7 -1.22 -16.70 -10.85
N GLU A 8 -1.94 -16.27 -9.83
CA GLU A 8 -3.39 -16.32 -9.75
C GLU A 8 -3.96 -14.90 -9.59
N GLU A 9 -5.14 -14.63 -10.12
CA GLU A 9 -5.89 -13.41 -9.88
C GLU A 9 -7.07 -13.71 -8.96
N VAL A 10 -7.19 -12.92 -7.87
CA VAL A 10 -8.23 -13.10 -6.86
C VAL A 10 -9.03 -11.81 -6.73
N THR A 11 -10.36 -11.93 -6.78
CA THR A 11 -11.28 -10.84 -6.48
C THR A 11 -11.86 -11.07 -5.09
N ILE A 12 -11.80 -10.05 -4.25
CA ILE A 12 -12.30 -10.09 -2.87
C ILE A 12 -13.35 -9.01 -2.69
N THR A 13 -14.56 -9.41 -2.37
CA THR A 13 -15.60 -8.49 -1.93
C THR A 13 -15.39 -8.16 -0.45
N THR A 14 -15.49 -6.88 -0.11
CA THR A 14 -15.27 -6.41 1.26
C THR A 14 -16.50 -5.69 1.81
N PRO A 15 -16.64 -5.53 3.13
CA PRO A 15 -17.68 -4.70 3.73
C PRO A 15 -17.59 -3.22 3.36
N PHE A 16 -16.50 -2.81 2.71
CA PHE A 16 -16.22 -1.43 2.29
C PHE A 16 -16.34 -1.23 0.78
N GLY A 17 -16.94 -2.18 0.07
CA GLY A 17 -16.99 -2.22 -1.39
C GLY A 17 -15.85 -3.05 -1.99
N ASP A 18 -15.68 -2.93 -3.30
CA ASP A 18 -14.64 -3.65 -4.02
C ASP A 18 -13.30 -2.93 -3.93
N PRO A 19 -12.18 -3.66 -3.90
CA PRO A 19 -10.84 -3.09 -4.07
C PRO A 19 -10.65 -2.40 -5.42
N SER A 20 -9.58 -1.62 -5.54
CA SER A 20 -9.24 -0.90 -6.78
C SER A 20 -9.08 -1.79 -8.00
N ASP A 21 -8.70 -3.05 -7.80
CA ASP A 21 -8.52 -4.05 -8.85
C ASP A 21 -8.52 -5.47 -8.23
N SER A 22 -8.52 -6.49 -9.06
CA SER A 22 -8.18 -7.86 -8.64
C SER A 22 -6.74 -7.90 -8.12
N ILE A 23 -6.50 -8.76 -7.14
CA ILE A 23 -5.19 -8.93 -6.52
C ILE A 23 -4.46 -10.06 -7.25
N ARG A 24 -3.26 -9.78 -7.73
CA ARG A 24 -2.38 -10.80 -8.32
C ARG A 24 -1.50 -11.39 -7.23
N ILE A 25 -1.61 -12.69 -7.05
CA ILE A 25 -0.82 -13.43 -6.07
C ILE A 25 0.12 -14.37 -6.83
N GLY A 26 1.34 -14.51 -6.35
CA GLY A 26 2.31 -15.42 -6.95
C GLY A 26 3.48 -15.69 -6.03
N SER A 27 4.43 -16.46 -6.51
CA SER A 27 5.69 -16.77 -5.84
C SER A 27 6.84 -15.97 -6.47
N LEU A 28 7.56 -15.23 -5.65
CA LEU A 28 8.79 -14.53 -6.03
C LEU A 28 9.92 -14.99 -5.11
N GLU A 29 10.92 -15.65 -5.68
CA GLU A 29 12.06 -16.21 -4.94
C GLU A 29 11.66 -17.04 -3.70
N GLY A 30 10.58 -17.83 -3.83
CA GLY A 30 10.06 -18.67 -2.76
C GLY A 30 9.16 -17.94 -1.74
N ALA A 31 9.02 -16.64 -1.82
CA ALA A 31 8.08 -15.87 -1.01
C ALA A 31 6.75 -15.72 -1.74
N ARG A 32 5.63 -15.92 -1.01
CA ARG A 32 4.31 -15.62 -1.54
C ARG A 32 4.06 -14.11 -1.45
N VAL A 33 3.75 -13.51 -2.60
CA VAL A 33 3.55 -12.06 -2.72
C VAL A 33 2.20 -11.76 -3.37
N ALA A 34 1.57 -10.66 -2.96
CA ALA A 34 0.33 -10.15 -3.50
C ALA A 34 0.53 -8.72 -4.03
N PHE A 35 0.08 -8.47 -5.24
CA PHE A 35 0.16 -7.17 -5.89
C PHE A 35 -1.24 -6.60 -6.11
N LEU A 36 -1.43 -5.36 -5.70
CA LEU A 36 -2.65 -4.60 -5.94
C LEU A 36 -2.32 -3.27 -6.62
N ALA A 37 -2.94 -3.04 -7.77
CA ALA A 37 -2.87 -1.75 -8.46
C ALA A 37 -3.85 -0.77 -7.80
N ARG A 38 -3.36 0.07 -6.86
CA ARG A 38 -4.24 0.96 -6.08
C ARG A 38 -5.01 1.99 -6.91
N HIS A 39 -4.53 2.37 -8.10
CA HIS A 39 -5.21 3.23 -9.05
C HIS A 39 -6.01 2.46 -10.11
N GLY A 40 -6.17 1.13 -9.95
CA GLY A 40 -6.61 0.22 -11.01
C GLY A 40 -5.52 -0.04 -12.04
N ARG A 41 -5.56 -1.17 -12.73
CA ARG A 41 -4.54 -1.54 -13.74
C ARG A 41 -4.50 -0.60 -14.95
N SER A 42 -5.62 0.05 -15.25
CA SER A 42 -5.73 1.08 -16.29
C SER A 42 -5.38 2.49 -15.80
N HIS A 43 -4.99 2.62 -14.53
CA HIS A 43 -4.69 3.91 -13.87
C HIS A 43 -5.86 4.91 -13.98
N SER A 44 -7.09 4.43 -13.76
CA SER A 44 -8.32 5.19 -13.96
C SER A 44 -8.87 5.85 -12.70
N LEU A 45 -8.36 5.48 -11.51
CA LEU A 45 -8.84 6.02 -10.25
C LEU A 45 -7.99 7.23 -9.80
N LEU A 46 -8.66 8.34 -9.54
CA LEU A 46 -8.03 9.48 -8.86
C LEU A 46 -7.61 9.11 -7.43
N PRO A 47 -6.63 9.80 -6.85
CA PRO A 47 -6.24 9.55 -5.46
C PRO A 47 -7.38 9.63 -4.45
N THR A 48 -8.41 10.45 -4.70
CA THR A 48 -9.61 10.58 -3.86
C THR A 48 -10.64 9.48 -4.08
N GLU A 49 -10.55 8.76 -5.20
CA GLU A 49 -11.47 7.67 -5.56
C GLU A 49 -10.96 6.29 -5.14
N ILE A 50 -9.68 6.20 -4.74
CA ILE A 50 -9.11 4.93 -4.30
C ILE A 50 -9.87 4.40 -3.09
N PRO A 51 -10.41 3.17 -3.14
CA PRO A 51 -11.13 2.56 -2.04
C PRO A 51 -10.14 2.01 -0.98
N PHE A 52 -9.45 2.90 -0.27
CA PHE A 52 -8.37 2.55 0.67
C PHE A 52 -8.78 1.48 1.69
N ARG A 53 -10.00 1.60 2.27
CA ARG A 53 -10.49 0.62 3.25
C ARG A 53 -10.66 -0.76 2.62
N ALA A 54 -11.28 -0.83 1.44
CA ALA A 54 -11.46 -2.09 0.72
C ALA A 54 -10.10 -2.71 0.36
N ASN A 55 -9.16 -1.91 -0.12
CA ASN A 55 -7.82 -2.37 -0.47
C ASN A 55 -7.07 -3.00 0.72
N ILE A 56 -7.05 -2.30 1.85
CA ILE A 56 -6.37 -2.80 3.06
C ILE A 56 -7.09 -4.01 3.64
N TYR A 57 -8.43 -3.99 3.66
CA TYR A 57 -9.21 -5.13 4.14
C TYR A 57 -8.96 -6.39 3.30
N ALA A 58 -8.97 -6.28 1.98
CA ALA A 58 -8.73 -7.39 1.08
C ALA A 58 -7.33 -8.01 1.27
N LEU A 59 -6.29 -7.18 1.39
CA LEU A 59 -4.94 -7.65 1.67
C LEU A 59 -4.87 -8.36 3.05
N LYS A 60 -5.56 -7.83 4.05
CA LYS A 60 -5.64 -8.46 5.37
C LYS A 60 -6.38 -9.80 5.32
N ALA A 61 -7.48 -9.89 4.58
CA ALA A 61 -8.25 -11.12 4.40
C ALA A 61 -7.42 -12.22 3.70
N LEU A 62 -6.51 -11.85 2.82
CA LEU A 62 -5.53 -12.75 2.18
C LEU A 62 -4.38 -13.16 3.09
N GLY A 63 -4.34 -12.68 4.32
CA GLY A 63 -3.29 -13.03 5.29
C GLY A 63 -1.97 -12.27 5.09
N VAL A 64 -1.98 -11.15 4.36
CA VAL A 64 -0.80 -10.30 4.20
C VAL A 64 -0.33 -9.80 5.57
N LYS A 65 0.95 -10.01 5.86
CA LYS A 65 1.59 -9.60 7.12
C LYS A 65 2.41 -8.32 6.97
N TYR A 66 2.99 -8.13 5.80
CA TYR A 66 3.85 -6.99 5.49
C TYR A 66 3.32 -6.30 4.25
N LEU A 67 3.17 -4.99 4.31
CA LEU A 67 2.71 -4.17 3.20
C LEU A 67 3.82 -3.21 2.77
N LEU A 68 4.18 -3.28 1.50
CA LEU A 68 5.10 -2.35 0.87
C LEU A 68 4.30 -1.49 -0.12
N SER A 69 4.46 -0.19 -0.05
CA SER A 69 3.85 0.75 -0.99
C SER A 69 4.93 1.50 -1.73
N ALA A 70 4.87 1.47 -3.05
CA ALA A 70 5.78 2.23 -3.90
C ALA A 70 5.00 3.28 -4.69
N SER A 71 5.55 4.49 -4.79
CA SER A 71 4.97 5.56 -5.59
C SER A 71 6.06 6.54 -6.06
N ALA A 72 5.85 7.14 -7.22
CA ALA A 72 6.63 8.29 -7.63
C ALA A 72 6.12 9.55 -6.92
N VAL A 73 7.05 10.39 -6.47
CA VAL A 73 6.76 11.63 -5.75
C VAL A 73 7.67 12.76 -6.24
N GLY A 74 7.23 14.01 -6.09
CA GLY A 74 8.08 15.17 -6.29
C GLY A 74 8.96 15.44 -5.07
N SER A 75 10.24 15.75 -5.29
CA SER A 75 11.13 16.20 -4.23
C SER A 75 11.03 17.71 -4.04
N LEU A 76 11.00 18.15 -2.78
CA LEU A 76 11.15 19.55 -2.37
C LEU A 76 12.56 19.82 -1.81
N GLN A 77 13.47 18.86 -1.96
CA GLN A 77 14.83 18.94 -1.45
C GLN A 77 15.83 18.80 -2.61
N PRO A 78 16.74 19.78 -2.80
CA PRO A 78 17.68 19.76 -3.95
C PRO A 78 18.67 18.57 -3.90
N GLN A 79 18.94 18.02 -2.71
CA GLN A 79 19.84 16.87 -2.54
C GLN A 79 19.19 15.54 -2.91
N ILE A 80 17.87 15.49 -3.13
CA ILE A 80 17.14 14.27 -3.55
C ILE A 80 16.85 14.43 -5.05
N ALA A 81 17.65 13.77 -5.87
CA ALA A 81 17.57 13.85 -7.31
C ALA A 81 16.51 12.89 -7.90
N PRO A 82 16.08 13.08 -9.15
CA PRO A 82 15.31 12.06 -9.87
C PRO A 82 16.04 10.71 -9.86
N LEU A 83 15.28 9.63 -9.69
CA LEU A 83 15.73 8.24 -9.53
C LEU A 83 16.26 7.87 -8.14
N ASP A 84 16.39 8.81 -7.22
CA ASP A 84 16.69 8.47 -5.84
C ASP A 84 15.51 7.71 -5.20
N MET A 85 15.83 6.69 -4.41
CA MET A 85 14.84 5.96 -3.62
C MET A 85 14.81 6.51 -2.20
N VAL A 86 13.64 6.95 -1.77
CA VAL A 86 13.43 7.49 -0.43
C VAL A 86 12.58 6.54 0.39
N VAL A 87 13.07 6.14 1.55
CA VAL A 87 12.30 5.36 2.55
C VAL A 87 11.89 6.33 3.67
N PRO A 88 10.62 6.80 3.70
CA PRO A 88 10.18 7.73 4.73
C PRO A 88 10.05 7.03 6.07
N ASN A 89 10.29 7.76 7.15
CA ASN A 89 10.08 7.30 8.53
C ASN A 89 8.90 8.00 9.21
N GLN A 90 8.39 9.08 8.61
CA GLN A 90 7.26 9.83 9.14
C GLN A 90 6.46 10.48 8.02
N PHE A 91 5.21 10.82 8.32
CA PHE A 91 4.28 11.49 7.41
C PHE A 91 3.62 12.69 8.10
N ILE A 92 3.33 13.69 7.30
CA ILE A 92 2.36 14.75 7.63
C ILE A 92 1.18 14.55 6.69
N ASP A 93 0.08 14.02 7.21
CA ASP A 93 -1.12 13.83 6.41
C ASP A 93 -1.88 15.16 6.29
N ARG A 94 -1.93 15.67 5.07
CA ARG A 94 -2.72 16.86 4.70
C ARG A 94 -3.84 16.52 3.73
N THR A 95 -4.14 15.25 3.53
CA THR A 95 -5.24 14.84 2.66
C THR A 95 -6.58 15.28 3.24
N ARG A 96 -7.54 15.61 2.35
CA ARG A 96 -8.88 16.06 2.72
C ARG A 96 -9.91 15.32 1.89
N HIS A 97 -11.13 15.27 2.39
CA HIS A 97 -12.29 14.69 1.69
C HIS A 97 -12.13 13.20 1.36
N ARG A 98 -11.36 12.47 2.17
CA ARG A 98 -11.19 11.01 2.07
C ARG A 98 -11.73 10.34 3.32
N ILE A 99 -12.23 9.12 3.15
CA ILE A 99 -12.53 8.27 4.28
C ILE A 99 -11.20 7.69 4.78
N ASP A 100 -10.78 8.07 5.96
CA ASP A 100 -9.45 7.80 6.52
C ASP A 100 -9.48 6.86 7.74
N THR A 101 -10.65 6.31 8.07
CA THR A 101 -10.81 5.41 9.21
C THR A 101 -11.68 4.20 8.90
N PHE A 102 -11.40 3.07 9.57
CA PHE A 102 -12.26 1.89 9.60
C PHE A 102 -13.36 1.98 10.67
N PHE A 103 -13.25 2.93 11.57
CA PHE A 103 -14.11 3.08 12.75
C PHE A 103 -15.21 4.09 12.50
N GLY A 104 -16.22 4.08 13.33
CA GLY A 104 -17.42 4.90 13.24
C GLY A 104 -18.66 4.12 13.67
N ASN A 105 -19.86 4.66 13.43
CA ASN A 105 -21.14 4.00 13.73
C ASN A 105 -21.20 3.44 15.17
N GLY A 106 -20.72 4.22 16.14
CA GLY A 106 -20.70 3.84 17.56
C GLY A 106 -19.40 3.19 18.03
N ILE A 107 -18.46 2.93 17.14
CA ILE A 107 -17.13 2.38 17.51
C ILE A 107 -16.09 3.49 17.36
N VAL A 108 -15.37 3.77 18.43
CA VAL A 108 -14.26 4.73 18.46
C VAL A 108 -12.96 3.99 18.77
N ALA A 109 -11.91 4.28 18.02
CA ALA A 109 -10.57 3.79 18.30
C ALA A 109 -9.54 4.89 18.12
N HIS A 110 -8.54 4.89 19.00
CA HIS A 110 -7.37 5.76 18.92
C HIS A 110 -6.15 4.89 18.63
N ILE A 111 -5.42 5.26 17.59
CA ILE A 111 -4.14 4.62 17.25
C ILE A 111 -3.01 5.61 17.46
N SER A 112 -1.84 5.10 17.82
CA SER A 112 -0.62 5.91 17.84
C SER A 112 -0.11 6.09 16.40
N PHE A 113 0.24 7.33 16.04
CA PHE A 113 0.87 7.67 14.76
C PHE A 113 2.32 8.18 14.95
N ALA A 114 2.90 7.93 16.11
CA ALA A 114 4.28 8.32 16.41
C ALA A 114 5.30 7.58 15.52
N ASN A 115 5.05 6.32 15.24
CA ASN A 115 5.88 5.48 14.37
C ASN A 115 5.01 4.81 13.29
N PRO A 116 4.68 5.52 12.20
CA PRO A 116 3.75 5.00 11.18
C PRO A 116 4.38 3.97 10.25
N VAL A 117 5.71 3.88 10.24
CA VAL A 117 6.48 2.98 9.38
C VAL A 117 7.18 1.94 10.24
N CYS A 118 7.22 0.70 9.78
CA CYS A 118 7.93 -0.39 10.44
C CYS A 118 9.45 -0.19 10.26
N ASP A 119 10.18 0.13 11.34
CA ASP A 119 11.62 0.37 11.31
C ASP A 119 12.41 -0.79 10.70
N ARG A 120 12.04 -2.04 11.02
CA ARG A 120 12.70 -3.22 10.47
C ARG A 120 12.56 -3.29 8.95
N LEU A 121 11.36 -3.06 8.41
CA LEU A 121 11.14 -3.06 6.96
C LEU A 121 11.85 -1.87 6.30
N ALA A 122 11.83 -0.70 6.92
CA ALA A 122 12.52 0.48 6.42
C ALA A 122 14.04 0.23 6.30
N GLN A 123 14.66 -0.38 7.31
CA GLN A 123 16.07 -0.74 7.27
C GLN A 123 16.39 -1.76 6.18
N LEU A 124 15.56 -2.79 6.02
CA LEU A 124 15.72 -3.79 4.96
C LEU A 124 15.60 -3.16 3.57
N LEU A 125 14.60 -2.31 3.35
CA LEU A 125 14.42 -1.58 2.10
C LEU A 125 15.62 -0.68 1.80
N ALA A 126 16.07 0.09 2.77
CA ALA A 126 17.24 0.97 2.61
C ALA A 126 18.53 0.19 2.31
N ALA A 127 18.69 -1.00 2.88
CA ALA A 127 19.83 -1.87 2.58
C ALA A 127 19.74 -2.49 1.18
N SER A 128 18.53 -2.80 0.70
CA SER A 128 18.31 -3.42 -0.62
C SER A 128 18.33 -2.41 -1.77
N ALA A 129 18.17 -1.12 -1.49
CA ALA A 129 18.17 -0.03 -2.47
C ALA A 129 19.59 0.50 -2.80
N ARG A 130 20.62 -0.04 -2.21
CA ARG A 130 22.04 0.27 -2.45
C ARG A 130 22.63 -0.66 -3.49
#